data_43a8192a0d8da09ada1a295d2c063efd
#
_entry.id   43a8192a0d8da09ada1a295d2c063efd
#
_cell.length_a   1.000
_cell.length_b   1.000
_cell.length_c   1.000
_cell.angle_alpha   90.00
_cell.angle_beta   90.00
_cell.angle_gamma   90.00
#
_symmetry.space_group_name_H-M   'P 1'
#
loop_
_entity.id
_entity.type
_entity.pdbx_description
1 polymer ?
#
loop_
_entity_poly.entity_id
_entity_poly.type
_entity_poly.pdbx_seq_one_letter_code
_entity_poly.pdbx_strand_id
1 'polypeptide(L)'
;MKKLELKNIKKTYNETIVLDGFSAICDSSKPSCIMGESGAGKTTLLNIIMGLVSADSGMAGYSFQSGAVMTDGGYRTSAVFQETSLVPHLNPVINVAMVLGHNSDKKRIKQELGYLIDEEFLDKPCVQYSGGMKRRVEIVRAIMADSDIVVMDEPFAGLDDTTKNKVIAYIMDNIGDRILIISTHDLSDAEKLGANVFLVDT
;
A
#
# COMPACT_ATOMS: atom_id res chain seq x y z
N MET A 1 -1.88 -19.93 0.09
CA MET A 1 -2.03 -18.70 0.89
C MET A 1 -0.63 -18.13 1.12
N LYS A 2 -0.41 -16.88 0.73
CA LYS A 2 0.85 -16.15 0.96
C LYS A 2 0.82 -15.57 2.37
N LYS A 3 1.96 -15.52 3.04
CA LYS A 3 2.09 -14.96 4.40
C LYS A 3 3.33 -14.09 4.52
N LEU A 4 3.19 -12.97 5.20
CA LEU A 4 4.27 -12.15 5.72
C LEU A 4 4.24 -12.25 7.25
N GLU A 5 5.30 -12.74 7.84
CA GLU A 5 5.46 -12.84 9.29
C GLU A 5 6.47 -11.80 9.77
N LEU A 6 6.03 -10.95 10.66
CA LEU A 6 6.85 -9.95 11.36
C LEU A 6 7.08 -10.43 12.78
N LYS A 7 8.33 -10.54 13.22
CA LYS A 7 8.69 -11.02 14.56
C LYS A 7 9.59 -10.04 15.27
N ASN A 8 9.13 -9.51 16.41
CA ASN A 8 9.91 -8.67 17.33
C ASN A 8 10.62 -7.52 16.61
N ILE A 9 9.95 -6.86 15.68
CA ILE A 9 10.53 -5.74 14.92
C ILE A 9 10.79 -4.58 15.87
N LYS A 10 12.05 -4.15 15.95
CA LYS A 10 12.48 -2.98 16.70
C LYS A 10 13.12 -1.95 15.78
N LYS A 11 12.84 -0.68 16.07
CA LYS A 11 13.45 0.45 15.36
C LYS A 11 13.60 1.66 16.27
N THR A 12 14.79 2.22 16.28
CA THR A 12 15.16 3.41 17.05
C THR A 12 15.75 4.46 16.11
N TYR A 13 15.41 5.71 16.30
CA TYR A 13 16.03 6.86 15.64
C TYR A 13 16.50 7.86 16.70
N ASN A 14 17.79 8.23 16.67
CA ASN A 14 18.35 9.22 17.59
C ASN A 14 17.93 8.98 19.05
N GLU A 15 18.11 7.76 19.55
CA GLU A 15 17.75 7.31 20.91
C GLU A 15 16.23 7.22 21.19
N THR A 16 15.38 7.61 20.25
CA THR A 16 13.92 7.47 20.37
C THR A 16 13.48 6.12 19.80
N ILE A 17 12.89 5.28 20.64
CA ILE A 17 12.31 4.00 20.23
C ILE A 17 11.01 4.31 19.46
N VAL A 18 10.92 3.86 18.20
CA VAL A 18 9.75 4.05 17.33
C VAL A 18 8.96 2.76 17.20
N LEU A 19 9.64 1.61 17.23
CA LEU A 19 9.01 0.28 17.26
C LEU A 19 9.72 -0.54 18.33
N ASP A 20 8.97 -1.09 19.29
CA ASP A 20 9.50 -1.93 20.36
C ASP A 20 8.91 -3.34 20.37
N GLY A 21 9.41 -4.18 19.45
CA GLY A 21 9.05 -5.60 19.42
C GLY A 21 7.73 -5.91 18.70
N PHE A 22 7.36 -5.11 17.70
CA PHE A 22 6.13 -5.34 16.91
C PHE A 22 6.15 -6.74 16.25
N SER A 23 5.03 -7.45 16.40
CA SER A 23 4.87 -8.78 15.78
C SER A 23 3.47 -8.90 15.18
N ALA A 24 3.39 -9.44 13.95
CA ALA A 24 2.13 -9.65 13.23
C ALA A 24 2.29 -10.74 12.18
N ILE A 25 1.17 -11.35 11.79
CA ILE A 25 1.07 -12.22 10.62
C ILE A 25 0.05 -11.60 9.68
N CYS A 26 0.49 -11.17 8.51
CA CYS A 26 -0.34 -10.68 7.41
C CYS A 26 -0.43 -11.78 6.36
N ASP A 27 -1.60 -12.07 5.85
CA ASP A 27 -1.76 -13.09 4.82
C ASP A 27 -2.71 -12.63 3.69
N SER A 28 -2.74 -13.40 2.61
CA SER A 28 -3.55 -13.06 1.44
C SER A 28 -5.04 -13.42 1.56
N SER A 29 -5.51 -13.91 2.71
CA SER A 29 -6.93 -14.22 2.92
C SER A 29 -7.75 -13.01 3.33
N LYS A 30 -7.11 -12.03 4.00
CA LYS A 30 -7.74 -10.79 4.46
C LYS A 30 -6.75 -9.63 4.44
N PRO A 31 -7.22 -8.41 4.15
CA PRO A 31 -6.41 -7.21 4.35
C PRO A 31 -5.90 -7.10 5.80
N SER A 32 -4.76 -6.46 5.95
CA SER A 32 -4.17 -6.14 7.26
C SER A 32 -4.13 -4.63 7.43
N CYS A 33 -4.76 -4.11 8.49
CA CYS A 33 -4.72 -2.70 8.85
C CYS A 33 -3.77 -2.47 10.01
N ILE A 34 -2.74 -1.66 9.78
CA ILE A 34 -1.81 -1.18 10.80
C ILE A 34 -2.38 0.12 11.36
N MET A 35 -2.77 0.12 12.62
CA MET A 35 -3.39 1.26 13.28
C MET A 35 -2.54 1.77 14.44
N GLY A 36 -2.73 3.01 14.80
CA GLY A 36 -2.04 3.70 15.89
C GLY A 36 -2.14 5.20 15.74
N GLU A 37 -1.77 5.96 16.76
CA GLU A 37 -1.76 7.42 16.72
C GLU A 37 -0.80 7.98 15.67
N SER A 38 -0.91 9.29 15.37
CA SER A 38 0.08 9.97 14.55
C SER A 38 1.45 9.92 15.24
N GLY A 39 2.48 9.51 14.51
CA GLY A 39 3.81 9.35 15.08
C GLY A 39 4.10 7.98 15.73
N ALA A 40 3.13 7.08 15.89
CA ALA A 40 3.32 5.75 16.50
C ALA A 40 4.26 4.80 15.73
N GLY A 41 4.81 5.21 14.58
CA GLY A 41 5.74 4.37 13.82
C GLY A 41 5.12 3.57 12.67
N LYS A 42 3.85 3.79 12.31
CA LYS A 42 3.17 3.07 11.20
C LYS A 42 3.97 3.16 9.90
N THR A 43 4.31 4.37 9.45
CA THR A 43 5.11 4.58 8.24
C THR A 43 6.49 3.92 8.33
N THR A 44 7.12 3.92 9.50
CA THR A 44 8.39 3.22 9.73
C THR A 44 8.23 1.71 9.54
N LEU A 45 7.18 1.13 10.11
CA LEU A 45 6.85 -0.29 9.94
C LEU A 45 6.59 -0.64 8.46
N LEU A 46 5.81 0.18 7.76
CA LEU A 46 5.56 -0.01 6.32
C LEU A 46 6.86 0.09 5.51
N ASN A 47 7.76 1.03 5.83
CA ASN A 47 9.07 1.14 5.18
C ASN A 47 9.96 -0.08 5.44
N ILE A 48 9.90 -0.67 6.64
CA ILE A 48 10.60 -1.93 6.93
C ILE A 48 10.02 -3.08 6.10
N ILE A 49 8.71 -3.20 6.00
CA ILE A 49 8.04 -4.20 5.15
C ILE A 49 8.45 -4.05 3.69
N MET A 50 8.58 -2.84 3.19
CA MET A 50 9.01 -2.55 1.82
C MET A 50 10.53 -2.71 1.59
N GLY A 51 11.31 -2.95 2.65
CA GLY A 51 12.77 -3.03 2.55
C GLY A 51 13.45 -1.68 2.32
N LEU A 52 12.75 -0.56 2.51
CA LEU A 52 13.30 0.81 2.38
C LEU A 52 14.09 1.23 3.63
N VAL A 53 13.79 0.63 4.77
CA VAL A 53 14.46 0.86 6.05
C VAL A 53 14.73 -0.50 6.69
N SER A 54 15.93 -0.71 7.24
CA SER A 54 16.25 -1.90 8.01
C SER A 54 15.75 -1.78 9.43
N ALA A 55 15.17 -2.86 9.98
CA ALA A 55 14.92 -2.97 11.40
C ALA A 55 16.25 -3.07 12.17
N ASP A 56 16.30 -2.59 13.41
CA ASP A 56 17.49 -2.72 14.27
C ASP A 56 17.57 -4.14 14.85
N SER A 57 16.42 -4.78 15.06
CA SER A 57 16.32 -6.21 15.39
C SER A 57 14.94 -6.75 15.00
N GLY A 58 14.79 -8.06 15.05
CA GLY A 58 13.60 -8.77 14.61
C GLY A 58 13.75 -9.30 13.18
N MET A 59 12.66 -9.85 12.65
CA MET A 59 12.67 -10.50 11.34
C MET A 59 11.34 -10.23 10.61
N ALA A 60 11.44 -9.91 9.31
CA ALA A 60 10.33 -9.97 8.37
C ALA A 60 10.54 -11.16 7.43
N GLY A 61 9.68 -12.15 7.50
CA GLY A 61 9.76 -13.37 6.69
C GLY A 61 8.54 -13.51 5.78
N TYR A 62 8.76 -13.71 4.49
CA TYR A 62 7.71 -13.98 3.52
C TYR A 62 7.70 -15.47 3.14
N SER A 63 6.52 -16.08 3.12
CA SER A 63 6.39 -17.49 2.76
C SER A 63 5.24 -17.75 1.80
N PHE A 64 5.47 -18.69 0.87
CA PHE A 64 4.45 -19.30 0.03
C PHE A 64 3.87 -20.57 0.68
N GLN A 65 2.78 -21.08 0.14
CA GLN A 65 2.19 -22.38 0.55
C GLN A 65 3.17 -23.56 0.52
N SER A 66 4.26 -23.47 -0.22
CA SER A 66 5.31 -24.49 -0.32
C SER A 66 6.26 -24.56 0.89
N GLY A 67 6.06 -23.71 1.91
CA GLY A 67 6.88 -23.71 3.13
C GLY A 67 8.25 -23.05 3.00
N ALA A 68 8.65 -22.56 1.84
CA ALA A 68 9.87 -21.78 1.69
C ALA A 68 9.69 -20.40 2.33
N VAL A 69 10.47 -20.11 3.37
CA VAL A 69 10.53 -18.78 3.99
C VAL A 69 11.62 -17.98 3.29
N MET A 70 11.26 -16.85 2.71
CA MET A 70 12.22 -15.89 2.16
C MET A 70 12.41 -14.78 3.18
N THR A 71 13.63 -14.59 3.65
CA THR A 71 14.07 -13.44 4.44
C THR A 71 14.83 -12.49 3.52
N ASP A 72 14.91 -11.20 3.89
CA ASP A 72 15.71 -10.20 3.17
C ASP A 72 15.28 -9.92 1.71
N GLY A 73 13.99 -9.63 1.49
CA GLY A 73 13.54 -9.02 0.23
C GLY A 73 13.24 -10.00 -0.91
N GLY A 74 13.00 -11.27 -0.64
CA GLY A 74 12.62 -12.26 -1.64
C GLY A 74 11.21 -12.10 -2.23
N TYR A 75 10.55 -10.95 -2.01
CA TYR A 75 9.21 -10.58 -2.49
C TYR A 75 9.21 -9.19 -3.11
N ARG A 76 8.27 -8.96 -4.01
CA ARG A 76 8.08 -7.65 -4.67
C ARG A 76 6.97 -6.89 -3.98
N THR A 77 7.22 -5.61 -3.73
CA THR A 77 6.21 -4.70 -3.16
C THR A 77 5.78 -3.66 -4.17
N SER A 78 4.50 -3.28 -4.13
CA SER A 78 4.00 -2.04 -4.72
C SER A 78 3.43 -1.16 -3.61
N ALA A 79 3.52 0.16 -3.79
CA ALA A 79 3.21 1.06 -2.70
C ALA A 79 2.40 2.29 -3.11
N VAL A 80 1.58 2.76 -2.16
CA VAL A 80 1.03 4.11 -2.07
C VAL A 80 1.66 4.75 -0.84
N PHE A 81 2.45 5.79 -1.04
CA PHE A 81 3.11 6.53 0.06
C PHE A 81 2.20 7.61 0.61
N GLN A 82 2.49 8.09 1.82
CA GLN A 82 1.76 9.20 2.43
C GLN A 82 1.87 10.47 1.56
N GLU A 83 3.04 10.78 1.05
CA GLU A 83 3.26 11.85 0.08
C GLU A 83 3.12 11.35 -1.35
N THR A 84 2.65 12.23 -2.25
CA THR A 84 2.49 11.85 -3.65
C THR A 84 3.82 11.56 -4.34
N SER A 85 3.86 10.43 -5.03
CA SER A 85 5.01 9.95 -5.81
C SER A 85 4.75 9.95 -7.33
N LEU A 86 3.72 10.68 -7.78
CA LEU A 86 3.45 10.87 -9.20
C LEU A 86 4.43 11.87 -9.81
N VAL A 87 4.80 11.64 -11.08
CA VAL A 87 5.51 12.62 -11.89
C VAL A 87 4.51 13.71 -12.32
N PRO A 88 4.62 14.95 -11.81
CA PRO A 88 3.54 15.94 -11.90
C PRO A 88 3.19 16.36 -13.33
N HIS A 89 4.16 16.44 -14.21
CA HIS A 89 4.00 16.89 -15.59
C HIS A 89 3.52 15.81 -16.56
N LEU A 90 3.44 14.57 -16.11
CA LEU A 90 2.91 13.45 -16.88
C LEU A 90 1.43 13.21 -16.55
N ASN A 91 0.69 12.71 -17.53
CA ASN A 91 -0.68 12.28 -17.30
C ASN A 91 -0.73 10.95 -16.51
N PRO A 92 -1.90 10.56 -15.95
CA PRO A 92 -2.02 9.35 -15.13
C PRO A 92 -1.68 8.07 -15.91
N VAL A 93 -2.01 8.01 -17.19
CA VAL A 93 -1.73 6.82 -18.01
C VAL A 93 -0.22 6.55 -18.08
N ILE A 94 0.59 7.60 -18.27
CA ILE A 94 2.04 7.47 -18.31
C ILE A 94 2.58 7.16 -16.92
N ASN A 95 2.08 7.81 -15.85
CA ASN A 95 2.47 7.52 -14.47
C ASN A 95 2.24 6.04 -14.09
N VAL A 96 1.16 5.43 -14.54
CA VAL A 96 0.90 4.00 -14.35
C VAL A 96 1.80 3.16 -15.26
N ALA A 97 1.95 3.53 -16.55
CA ALA A 97 2.77 2.78 -17.50
C ALA A 97 4.23 2.62 -17.07
N MET A 98 4.78 3.62 -16.36
CA MET A 98 6.18 3.60 -15.88
C MET A 98 6.50 2.41 -14.97
N VAL A 99 5.55 1.96 -14.15
CA VAL A 99 5.75 0.81 -13.25
C VAL A 99 5.46 -0.53 -13.91
N LEU A 100 4.75 -0.54 -15.04
CA LEU A 100 4.42 -1.75 -15.81
C LEU A 100 5.51 -2.12 -16.82
N GLY A 101 6.42 -1.19 -17.13
CA GLY A 101 7.51 -1.42 -18.05
C GLY A 101 7.06 -1.67 -19.51
N HIS A 102 7.79 -2.52 -20.22
CA HIS A 102 7.56 -2.78 -21.66
C HIS A 102 6.21 -3.43 -21.99
N ASN A 103 5.54 -4.03 -21.02
CA ASN A 103 4.24 -4.71 -21.20
C ASN A 103 3.05 -3.78 -20.90
N SER A 104 3.26 -2.47 -20.87
CA SER A 104 2.21 -1.50 -20.56
C SER A 104 1.20 -1.35 -21.71
N ASP A 105 0.02 -1.94 -21.57
CA ASP A 105 -1.12 -1.68 -22.45
C ASP A 105 -1.84 -0.40 -21.99
N LYS A 106 -1.64 0.69 -22.74
CA LYS A 106 -2.27 1.98 -22.44
C LYS A 106 -3.80 1.94 -22.48
N LYS A 107 -4.39 1.08 -23.31
CA LYS A 107 -5.85 0.93 -23.36
C LYS A 107 -6.38 0.31 -22.06
N ARG A 108 -5.71 -0.73 -21.58
CA ARG A 108 -6.01 -1.35 -20.28
C ARG A 108 -5.81 -0.35 -19.13
N ILE A 109 -4.72 0.41 -19.15
CA ILE A 109 -4.45 1.42 -18.12
C ILE A 109 -5.57 2.49 -18.11
N LYS A 110 -6.01 3.00 -19.26
CA LYS A 110 -7.12 3.96 -19.33
C LYS A 110 -8.42 3.37 -18.78
N GLN A 111 -8.69 2.11 -19.06
CA GLN A 111 -9.86 1.41 -18.53
C GLN A 111 -9.81 1.29 -17.01
N GLU A 112 -8.67 0.86 -16.44
CA GLU A 112 -8.48 0.75 -15.00
C GLU A 112 -8.60 2.11 -14.29
N LEU A 113 -7.96 3.14 -14.84
CA LEU A 113 -8.09 4.50 -14.33
C LEU A 113 -9.53 5.02 -14.37
N GLY A 114 -10.28 4.66 -15.42
CA GLY A 114 -11.67 5.08 -15.60
C GLY A 114 -12.64 4.61 -14.52
N TYR A 115 -12.28 3.60 -13.70
CA TYR A 115 -13.08 3.24 -12.53
C TYR A 115 -13.05 4.30 -11.43
N LEU A 116 -11.96 5.08 -11.35
CA LEU A 116 -11.72 6.02 -10.25
C LEU A 116 -11.51 7.47 -10.70
N ILE A 117 -11.25 7.71 -11.97
CA ILE A 117 -10.93 9.02 -12.55
C ILE A 117 -11.82 9.26 -13.77
N ASP A 118 -12.45 10.43 -13.85
CA ASP A 118 -13.28 10.79 -14.98
C ASP A 118 -12.44 10.91 -16.28
N GLU A 119 -13.01 10.47 -17.40
CA GLU A 119 -12.31 10.33 -18.68
C GLU A 119 -11.65 11.63 -19.15
N GLU A 120 -12.30 12.78 -18.93
CA GLU A 120 -11.79 14.09 -19.30
C GLU A 120 -10.44 14.45 -18.65
N PHE A 121 -10.05 13.79 -17.57
CA PHE A 121 -8.78 14.02 -16.87
C PHE A 121 -7.67 13.08 -17.35
N LEU A 122 -7.97 11.93 -17.98
CA LEU A 122 -6.97 10.90 -18.28
C LEU A 122 -5.80 11.37 -19.17
N ASP A 123 -5.99 12.41 -19.94
CA ASP A 123 -4.95 12.97 -20.80
C ASP A 123 -4.33 14.28 -20.21
N LYS A 124 -4.84 14.78 -19.08
CA LYS A 124 -4.31 15.98 -18.38
C LYS A 124 -3.13 15.63 -17.48
N PRO A 125 -2.12 16.51 -17.33
CA PRO A 125 -0.99 16.25 -16.44
C PRO A 125 -1.44 16.24 -14.97
N CYS A 126 -0.83 15.36 -14.17
CA CYS A 126 -1.20 15.16 -12.77
C CYS A 126 -0.96 16.39 -11.86
N VAL A 127 -0.20 17.38 -12.30
CA VAL A 127 -0.08 18.66 -11.59
C VAL A 127 -1.42 19.38 -11.45
N GLN A 128 -2.36 19.17 -12.36
CA GLN A 128 -3.70 19.76 -12.35
C GLN A 128 -4.70 19.00 -11.46
N TYR A 129 -4.29 17.87 -10.88
CA TYR A 129 -5.15 17.02 -10.08
C TYR A 129 -5.26 17.51 -8.64
N SER A 130 -6.45 17.35 -8.04
CA SER A 130 -6.62 17.47 -6.60
C SER A 130 -5.82 16.37 -5.87
N GLY A 131 -5.60 16.54 -4.55
CA GLY A 131 -4.94 15.53 -3.73
C GLY A 131 -5.63 14.16 -3.81
N GLY A 132 -6.96 14.14 -3.72
CA GLY A 132 -7.75 12.91 -3.83
C GLY A 132 -7.68 12.27 -5.23
N MET A 133 -7.59 13.05 -6.31
CA MET A 133 -7.38 12.50 -7.66
C MET A 133 -6.00 11.87 -7.80
N LYS A 134 -4.94 12.52 -7.29
CA LYS A 134 -3.58 11.98 -7.27
C LYS A 134 -3.53 10.67 -6.51
N ARG A 135 -4.14 10.62 -5.33
CA ARG A 135 -4.22 9.42 -4.49
C ARG A 135 -4.88 8.26 -5.25
N ARG A 136 -5.99 8.50 -5.94
CA ARG A 136 -6.67 7.47 -6.75
C ARG A 136 -5.80 6.95 -7.89
N VAL A 137 -5.02 7.79 -8.56
CA VAL A 137 -4.03 7.36 -9.58
C VAL A 137 -2.94 6.48 -8.97
N GLU A 138 -2.43 6.85 -7.79
CA GLU A 138 -1.40 6.07 -7.07
C GLU A 138 -1.92 4.69 -6.68
N ILE A 139 -3.18 4.61 -6.23
CA ILE A 139 -3.83 3.34 -5.90
C ILE A 139 -3.94 2.45 -7.14
N VAL A 140 -4.45 2.98 -8.28
CA VAL A 140 -4.50 2.22 -9.54
C VAL A 140 -3.10 1.76 -9.95
N ARG A 141 -2.09 2.64 -9.85
CA ARG A 141 -0.69 2.31 -10.15
C ARG A 141 -0.18 1.15 -9.29
N ALA A 142 -0.42 1.19 -7.99
CA ALA A 142 0.02 0.16 -7.05
C ALA A 142 -0.71 -1.18 -7.29
N ILE A 143 -2.01 -1.13 -7.58
CA ILE A 143 -2.82 -2.32 -7.87
C ILE A 143 -2.45 -2.95 -9.21
N MET A 144 -2.14 -2.18 -10.23
CA MET A 144 -1.73 -2.70 -11.54
C MET A 144 -0.29 -3.24 -11.55
N ALA A 145 0.56 -2.80 -10.65
CA ALA A 145 1.94 -3.26 -10.56
C ALA A 145 2.02 -4.76 -10.20
N ASP A 146 3.00 -5.44 -10.80
CA ASP A 146 3.28 -6.85 -10.48
C ASP A 146 4.04 -6.94 -9.15
N SER A 147 3.31 -7.35 -8.10
CA SER A 147 3.82 -7.41 -6.73
C SER A 147 3.21 -8.60 -5.97
N ASP A 148 3.89 -9.02 -4.91
CA ASP A 148 3.42 -10.04 -3.96
C ASP A 148 2.70 -9.41 -2.78
N ILE A 149 3.11 -8.19 -2.42
CA ILE A 149 2.56 -7.39 -1.33
C ILE A 149 2.24 -5.99 -1.84
N VAL A 150 1.05 -5.51 -1.52
CA VAL A 150 0.62 -4.12 -1.76
C VAL A 150 0.58 -3.40 -0.42
N VAL A 151 1.35 -2.33 -0.31
CA VAL A 151 1.46 -1.52 0.91
C VAL A 151 0.89 -0.13 0.65
N MET A 152 -0.01 0.33 1.50
CA MET A 152 -0.64 1.65 1.34
C MET A 152 -0.60 2.44 2.65
N ASP A 153 0.03 3.60 2.63
CA ASP A 153 0.12 4.50 3.78
C ASP A 153 -0.97 5.57 3.70
N GLU A 154 -1.96 5.50 4.61
CA GLU A 154 -3.13 6.39 4.70
C GLU A 154 -3.84 6.60 3.33
N PRO A 155 -4.22 5.52 2.61
CA PRO A 155 -4.69 5.65 1.22
C PRO A 155 -6.03 6.37 1.08
N PHE A 156 -6.81 6.47 2.15
CA PHE A 156 -8.15 7.07 2.14
C PHE A 156 -8.18 8.49 2.70
N ALA A 157 -7.04 9.03 3.13
CA ALA A 157 -6.96 10.39 3.69
C ALA A 157 -7.45 11.43 2.67
N GLY A 158 -8.37 12.32 3.12
CA GLY A 158 -8.92 13.40 2.29
C GLY A 158 -9.92 12.96 1.22
N LEU A 159 -10.39 11.71 1.24
CA LEU A 159 -11.48 11.24 0.40
C LEU A 159 -12.83 11.37 1.13
N ASP A 160 -13.87 11.76 0.40
CA ASP A 160 -15.25 11.66 0.90
C ASP A 160 -15.71 10.19 0.95
N ASP A 161 -16.76 9.90 1.72
CA ASP A 161 -17.22 8.53 1.93
C ASP A 161 -17.64 7.80 0.65
N THR A 162 -18.24 8.51 -0.30
CA THR A 162 -18.67 7.92 -1.58
C THR A 162 -17.45 7.50 -2.40
N THR A 163 -16.47 8.38 -2.50
CA THR A 163 -15.20 8.11 -3.20
C THR A 163 -14.41 7.03 -2.48
N LYS A 164 -14.33 7.07 -1.13
CA LYS A 164 -13.68 6.05 -0.31
C LYS A 164 -14.26 4.65 -0.59
N ASN A 165 -15.58 4.51 -0.58
CA ASN A 165 -16.23 3.23 -0.85
C ASN A 165 -15.93 2.70 -2.26
N LYS A 166 -15.90 3.56 -3.29
CA LYS A 166 -15.50 3.17 -4.65
C LYS A 166 -14.04 2.69 -4.71
N VAL A 167 -13.14 3.37 -4.01
CA VAL A 167 -11.73 3.01 -3.94
C VAL A 167 -11.53 1.67 -3.22
N ILE A 168 -12.22 1.46 -2.10
CA ILE A 168 -12.18 0.18 -1.37
C ILE A 168 -12.67 -0.96 -2.26
N ALA A 169 -13.81 -0.79 -2.93
CA ALA A 169 -14.34 -1.79 -3.86
C ALA A 169 -13.32 -2.10 -4.96
N TYR A 170 -12.74 -1.07 -5.61
CA TYR A 170 -11.72 -1.26 -6.63
C TYR A 170 -10.51 -2.05 -6.13
N ILE A 171 -10.00 -1.73 -4.94
CA ILE A 171 -8.88 -2.45 -4.33
C ILE A 171 -9.25 -3.92 -4.11
N MET A 172 -10.39 -4.17 -3.48
CA MET A 172 -10.82 -5.54 -3.13
C MET A 172 -11.10 -6.41 -4.35
N ASP A 173 -11.65 -5.83 -5.42
CA ASP A 173 -11.93 -6.54 -6.68
C ASP A 173 -10.64 -6.90 -7.44
N ASN A 174 -9.55 -6.14 -7.24
CA ASN A 174 -8.32 -6.24 -8.03
C ASN A 174 -7.08 -6.69 -7.24
N ILE A 175 -7.16 -6.88 -5.92
CA ILE A 175 -6.01 -7.30 -5.10
C ILE A 175 -5.56 -8.73 -5.42
N GLY A 176 -6.47 -9.61 -5.80
CA GLY A 176 -6.19 -11.01 -6.10
C GLY A 176 -5.64 -11.78 -4.89
N ASP A 177 -4.62 -12.58 -5.09
CA ASP A 177 -3.97 -13.41 -4.06
C ASP A 177 -2.77 -12.73 -3.37
N ARG A 178 -2.63 -11.41 -3.53
CA ARG A 178 -1.58 -10.60 -2.91
C ARG A 178 -1.89 -10.29 -1.45
N ILE A 179 -0.87 -10.05 -0.66
CA ILE A 179 -1.05 -9.53 0.70
C ILE A 179 -1.31 -8.02 0.60
N LEU A 180 -2.39 -7.55 1.22
CA LEU A 180 -2.72 -6.12 1.31
C LEU A 180 -2.46 -5.63 2.74
N ILE A 181 -1.61 -4.61 2.86
CA ILE A 181 -1.27 -3.96 4.14
C ILE A 181 -1.57 -2.47 4.00
N ILE A 182 -2.42 -1.95 4.88
CA ILE A 182 -2.85 -0.55 4.86
C ILE A 182 -2.57 0.05 6.24
N SER A 183 -1.98 1.24 6.30
CA SER A 183 -2.05 2.06 7.52
C SER A 183 -3.28 2.93 7.48
N THR A 184 -3.94 3.07 8.61
CA THR A 184 -5.03 4.03 8.81
C THR A 184 -5.17 4.36 10.30
N HIS A 185 -5.74 5.52 10.61
CA HIS A 185 -6.14 5.89 11.96
C HIS A 185 -7.68 5.80 12.14
N ASP A 186 -8.42 5.47 11.06
CA ASP A 186 -9.88 5.34 11.07
C ASP A 186 -10.30 3.87 11.13
N LEU A 187 -10.90 3.46 12.26
CA LEU A 187 -11.38 2.08 12.44
C LEU A 187 -12.44 1.69 11.40
N SER A 188 -13.23 2.67 10.91
CA SER A 188 -14.23 2.41 9.89
C SER A 188 -13.63 1.92 8.57
N ASP A 189 -12.41 2.32 8.25
CA ASP A 189 -11.69 1.84 7.07
C ASP A 189 -11.36 0.34 7.20
N ALA A 190 -10.89 -0.09 8.38
CA ALA A 190 -10.61 -1.49 8.66
C ALA A 190 -11.88 -2.36 8.62
N GLU A 191 -12.99 -1.85 9.16
CA GLU A 191 -14.29 -2.52 9.12
C GLU A 191 -14.80 -2.68 7.68
N LYS A 192 -14.76 -1.61 6.87
CA LYS A 192 -15.18 -1.65 5.46
C LYS A 192 -14.34 -2.61 4.62
N LEU A 193 -13.06 -2.77 4.94
CA LEU A 193 -12.16 -3.72 4.31
C LEU A 193 -12.31 -5.16 4.82
N GLY A 194 -13.02 -5.38 5.95
CA GLY A 194 -13.03 -6.66 6.65
C GLY A 194 -11.65 -7.10 7.13
N ALA A 195 -10.79 -6.15 7.45
CA ALA A 195 -9.37 -6.36 7.70
C ALA A 195 -9.07 -6.91 9.10
N ASN A 196 -7.93 -7.59 9.24
CA ASN A 196 -7.32 -7.82 10.53
C ASN A 196 -6.64 -6.52 11.00
N VAL A 197 -6.83 -6.16 12.26
CA VAL A 197 -6.27 -4.94 12.84
C VAL A 197 -5.06 -5.29 13.70
N PHE A 198 -3.95 -4.58 13.48
CA PHE A 198 -2.73 -4.65 14.28
C PHE A 198 -2.41 -3.25 14.81
N LEU A 199 -2.28 -3.13 16.13
CA LEU A 199 -1.95 -1.85 16.77
C LEU A 199 -0.44 -1.67 16.84
N VAL A 200 0.02 -0.47 16.50
CA VAL A 200 1.38 -0.02 16.76
C VAL A 200 1.30 0.92 17.95
N ASP A 201 1.77 0.44 19.09
CA ASP A 201 1.86 1.21 20.33
C ASP A 201 3.34 1.53 20.59
N THR A 202 3.63 2.74 21.03
CA THR A 202 4.97 3.19 21.47
C THR A 202 5.11 3.07 22.96
#